data_dfb8d940287882d611949fffedf73cae
#
_entry.id   dfb8d940287882d611949fffedf73cae
#
_cell.length_a   1.000
_cell.length_b   1.000
_cell.length_c   1.000
_cell.angle_alpha   90.00
_cell.angle_beta   90.00
_cell.angle_gamma   90.00
#
_symmetry.space_group_name_H-M   'P 1'
#
loop_
_entity.id
_entity.type
_entity.pdbx_description
1 polymer ?
#
loop_
_entity_poly.entity_id
_entity_poly.type
_entity_poly.pdbx_seq_one_letter_code
_entity_poly.pdbx_strand_id
1 'polypeptide(L)'
;MKMHEFCIIASGPDPEADDFETRFFDAGCDDATVSFQKGHVIVDFTREAESLEDAIASAIEAVRKAGANVMRVEPDPLVSLSDMAARAGISRAAMSHYFKGTRGKDFPAPVAKVTSESPLWDWATVARWMFKNEKLGREAAIEAEIVRQANEAIYGGQIDIASRLKKRAAEYSAELQAA
;
A
#
# COMPACT_ATOMS: atom_id res chain seq x y z
N MET A 1 -13.52 4.64 15.04
CA MET A 1 -12.38 3.81 14.65
C MET A 1 -12.82 2.77 13.64
N LYS A 2 -11.96 2.39 12.71
CA LYS A 2 -12.19 1.37 11.69
C LYS A 2 -11.06 0.35 11.75
N MET A 3 -11.33 -0.89 11.31
CA MET A 3 -10.30 -1.90 11.10
C MET A 3 -9.62 -1.65 9.75
N HIS A 4 -8.29 -1.65 9.75
CA HIS A 4 -7.47 -1.48 8.55
C HIS A 4 -6.58 -2.72 8.38
N GLU A 5 -6.65 -3.32 7.20
CA GLU A 5 -5.86 -4.49 6.83
C GLU A 5 -4.75 -4.07 5.87
N PHE A 6 -3.52 -4.34 6.23
CA PHE A 6 -2.33 -4.07 5.41
C PHE A 6 -1.15 -4.89 5.92
N CYS A 7 -0.10 -4.98 5.11
CA CYS A 7 1.10 -5.73 5.47
C CYS A 7 2.32 -4.81 5.46
N ILE A 8 3.25 -5.05 6.40
CA ILE A 8 4.59 -4.45 6.38
C ILE A 8 5.61 -5.53 6.05
N ILE A 9 6.41 -5.29 5.02
CA ILE A 9 7.58 -6.10 4.69
C ILE A 9 8.80 -5.47 5.35
N ALA A 10 9.53 -6.29 6.12
CA ALA A 10 10.69 -5.85 6.87
C ALA A 10 11.85 -6.87 6.79
N SER A 11 12.99 -6.49 7.35
CA SER A 11 14.18 -7.33 7.49
C SER A 11 14.84 -7.11 8.84
N GLY A 12 15.79 -7.94 9.21
CA GLY A 12 16.67 -7.75 10.36
C GLY A 12 16.57 -8.84 11.42
N PRO A 13 15.45 -8.99 12.18
CA PRO A 13 15.35 -10.02 13.21
C PRO A 13 15.51 -11.44 12.66
N ASP A 14 16.25 -12.26 13.42
CA ASP A 14 16.45 -13.68 13.10
C ASP A 14 15.15 -14.46 13.38
N PRO A 15 14.56 -15.11 12.37
CA PRO A 15 13.31 -15.86 12.54
C PRO A 15 13.48 -17.12 13.41
N GLU A 16 14.70 -17.61 13.60
CA GLU A 16 15.02 -18.77 14.45
C GLU A 16 15.26 -18.37 15.93
N ALA A 17 15.25 -17.07 16.26
CA ALA A 17 15.42 -16.60 17.62
C ALA A 17 14.16 -16.94 18.46
N ASP A 18 14.39 -17.42 19.69
CA ASP A 18 13.30 -17.81 20.61
C ASP A 18 12.33 -16.66 20.93
N ASP A 19 12.81 -15.41 20.85
CA ASP A 19 12.03 -14.21 21.12
C ASP A 19 11.43 -13.55 19.87
N PHE A 20 11.52 -14.17 18.69
CA PHE A 20 11.16 -13.57 17.42
C PHE A 20 9.74 -12.98 17.44
N GLU A 21 8.72 -13.79 17.73
CA GLU A 21 7.33 -13.32 17.78
C GLU A 21 7.06 -12.39 18.96
N THR A 22 7.59 -12.73 20.15
CA THR A 22 7.42 -11.94 21.38
C THR A 22 7.93 -10.52 21.22
N ARG A 23 9.03 -10.34 20.52
CA ARG A 23 9.65 -9.04 20.23
C ARG A 23 8.69 -8.10 19.48
N PHE A 24 7.97 -8.61 18.50
CA PHE A 24 6.96 -7.83 17.77
C PHE A 24 5.73 -7.54 18.63
N PHE A 25 5.25 -8.56 19.37
CA PHE A 25 4.13 -8.39 20.27
C PHE A 25 4.38 -7.28 21.31
N ASP A 26 5.53 -7.34 22.01
CA ASP A 26 5.91 -6.35 23.03
C ASP A 26 6.16 -4.95 22.46
N ALA A 27 6.46 -4.87 21.17
CA ALA A 27 6.65 -3.60 20.47
C ALA A 27 5.35 -2.90 20.08
N GLY A 28 4.19 -3.59 20.19
CA GLY A 28 2.87 -3.08 19.80
C GLY A 28 2.39 -3.61 18.46
N CYS A 29 2.78 -4.83 18.08
CA CYS A 29 2.24 -5.58 16.96
C CYS A 29 1.33 -6.73 17.46
N ASP A 30 0.62 -6.52 18.56
CA ASP A 30 -0.30 -7.49 19.17
C ASP A 30 -1.57 -7.72 18.34
N ASP A 31 -1.83 -6.84 17.37
CA ASP A 31 -2.89 -6.91 16.37
C ASP A 31 -2.37 -7.41 14.99
N ALA A 32 -1.21 -8.05 14.96
CA ALA A 32 -0.59 -8.54 13.74
C ALA A 32 -0.17 -10.01 13.82
N THR A 33 -0.13 -10.65 12.65
CA THR A 33 0.52 -11.95 12.45
C THR A 33 1.91 -11.73 11.88
N VAL A 34 2.93 -12.28 12.55
CA VAL A 34 4.33 -12.18 12.11
C VAL A 34 4.76 -13.51 11.48
N SER A 35 5.34 -13.44 10.31
CA SER A 35 5.87 -14.62 9.60
C SER A 35 7.18 -14.29 8.89
N PHE A 36 7.87 -15.33 8.39
CA PHE A 36 9.09 -15.18 7.61
C PHE A 36 9.00 -15.99 6.32
N GLN A 37 9.14 -15.31 5.18
CA GLN A 37 9.06 -15.94 3.87
C GLN A 37 10.04 -15.29 2.89
N LYS A 38 10.68 -16.09 2.06
CA LYS A 38 11.56 -15.61 0.98
C LYS A 38 12.59 -14.57 1.41
N GLY A 39 13.12 -14.72 2.62
CA GLY A 39 14.13 -13.80 3.16
C GLY A 39 13.58 -12.51 3.79
N HIS A 40 12.27 -12.40 3.99
CA HIS A 40 11.62 -11.22 4.56
C HIS A 40 10.79 -11.57 5.79
N VAL A 41 10.77 -10.65 6.74
CA VAL A 41 9.78 -10.61 7.82
C VAL A 41 8.52 -9.99 7.25
N ILE A 42 7.39 -10.65 7.44
CA ILE A 42 6.08 -10.23 6.99
C ILE A 42 5.22 -9.99 8.22
N VAL A 43 4.70 -8.79 8.37
CA VAL A 43 3.85 -8.39 9.51
C VAL A 43 2.49 -7.97 8.96
N ASP A 44 1.53 -8.90 9.03
CA ASP A 44 0.15 -8.70 8.56
C ASP A 44 -0.70 -8.11 9.67
N PHE A 45 -1.12 -6.87 9.51
CA PHE A 45 -1.91 -6.11 10.47
C PHE A 45 -3.40 -6.17 10.19
N THR A 46 -4.17 -6.29 11.28
CA THR A 46 -5.61 -5.96 11.32
C THR A 46 -5.79 -4.92 12.42
N ARG A 47 -5.43 -3.68 12.12
CA ARG A 47 -5.28 -2.58 13.10
C ARG A 47 -6.49 -1.68 13.17
N GLU A 48 -6.99 -1.46 14.39
CA GLU A 48 -8.03 -0.48 14.64
C GLU A 48 -7.42 0.93 14.77
N ALA A 49 -7.88 1.87 13.92
CA ALA A 49 -7.46 3.26 13.94
C ALA A 49 -8.55 4.19 13.42
N GLU A 50 -8.37 5.49 13.58
CA GLU A 50 -9.30 6.48 13.02
C GLU A 50 -9.18 6.58 11.50
N SER A 51 -7.96 6.39 10.98
CA SER A 51 -7.65 6.46 9.56
C SER A 51 -6.55 5.46 9.16
N LEU A 52 -6.44 5.16 7.87
CA LEU A 52 -5.39 4.28 7.35
C LEU A 52 -4.00 4.88 7.56
N GLU A 53 -3.85 6.19 7.41
CA GLU A 53 -2.57 6.88 7.65
C GLU A 53 -2.10 6.74 9.10
N ASP A 54 -3.02 6.79 10.08
CA ASP A 54 -2.70 6.56 11.50
C ASP A 54 -2.33 5.10 11.75
N ALA A 55 -3.09 4.16 11.16
CA ALA A 55 -2.81 2.73 11.24
C ALA A 55 -1.40 2.40 10.71
N ILE A 56 -1.08 2.85 9.50
CA ILE A 56 0.22 2.60 8.86
C ILE A 56 1.36 3.26 9.65
N ALA A 57 1.21 4.52 10.05
CA ALA A 57 2.25 5.22 10.78
C ALA A 57 2.59 4.53 12.10
N SER A 58 1.58 4.19 12.91
CA SER A 58 1.78 3.49 14.18
C SER A 58 2.34 2.09 14.00
N ALA A 59 1.96 1.38 12.95
CA ALA A 59 2.51 0.06 12.63
C ALA A 59 3.99 0.13 12.23
N ILE A 60 4.39 1.12 11.43
CA ILE A 60 5.80 1.34 11.06
C ILE A 60 6.64 1.62 12.31
N GLU A 61 6.15 2.43 13.24
CA GLU A 61 6.82 2.69 14.51
C GLU A 61 6.96 1.42 15.36
N ALA A 62 5.90 0.61 15.48
CA ALA A 62 5.91 -0.65 16.21
C ALA A 62 6.94 -1.65 15.62
N VAL A 63 6.94 -1.83 14.31
CA VAL A 63 7.89 -2.72 13.61
C VAL A 63 9.35 -2.25 13.80
N ARG A 64 9.59 -0.93 13.72
CA ARG A 64 10.92 -0.36 14.00
C ARG A 64 11.34 -0.58 15.45
N LYS A 65 10.42 -0.41 16.40
CA LYS A 65 10.66 -0.66 17.84
C LYS A 65 10.98 -2.13 18.12
N ALA A 66 10.42 -3.07 17.36
CA ALA A 66 10.79 -4.49 17.41
C ALA A 66 12.22 -4.76 16.91
N GLY A 67 12.93 -3.77 16.41
CA GLY A 67 14.30 -3.89 15.87
C GLY A 67 14.36 -4.30 14.41
N ALA A 68 13.22 -4.27 13.70
CA ALA A 68 13.17 -4.58 12.29
C ALA A 68 13.35 -3.33 11.42
N ASN A 69 13.96 -3.53 10.25
CA ASN A 69 14.09 -2.50 9.23
C ASN A 69 12.89 -2.59 8.27
N VAL A 70 12.03 -1.59 8.32
CA VAL A 70 10.85 -1.51 7.44
C VAL A 70 11.30 -1.25 6.01
N MET A 71 10.89 -2.12 5.09
CA MET A 71 11.25 -2.03 3.68
C MET A 71 10.13 -1.42 2.84
N ARG A 72 8.89 -1.84 3.06
CA ARG A 72 7.71 -1.30 2.37
C ARG A 72 6.41 -1.67 3.07
N VAL A 73 5.36 -0.96 2.69
CA VAL A 73 3.96 -1.26 3.02
C VAL A 73 3.29 -1.89 1.80
N GLU A 74 2.52 -2.94 2.01
CA GLU A 74 1.67 -3.58 0.99
C GLU A 74 0.17 -3.33 1.30
N PRO A 75 -0.73 -3.38 0.32
CA PRO A 75 -0.57 -4.07 -0.98
C PRO A 75 0.41 -3.37 -1.91
N ASP A 76 1.13 -4.18 -2.71
CA ASP A 76 2.18 -3.71 -3.62
C ASP A 76 1.72 -2.48 -4.45
N PRO A 77 2.52 -1.41 -4.50
CA PRO A 77 2.19 -0.23 -5.30
C PRO A 77 2.30 -0.49 -6.81
N LEU A 78 3.09 -1.48 -7.23
CA LEU A 78 3.19 -1.90 -8.63
C LEU A 78 2.22 -3.05 -8.92
N VAL A 79 1.41 -2.88 -9.97
CA VAL A 79 0.32 -3.79 -10.31
C VAL A 79 0.34 -4.20 -11.76
N SER A 80 0.00 -5.47 -12.02
CA SER A 80 -0.34 -5.98 -13.35
C SER A 80 -1.81 -5.68 -13.70
N LEU A 81 -2.21 -5.96 -14.94
CA LEU A 81 -3.63 -5.88 -15.35
C LEU A 81 -4.54 -6.80 -14.51
N SER A 82 -4.02 -7.97 -14.08
CA SER A 82 -4.77 -8.90 -13.25
C SER A 82 -4.95 -8.37 -11.82
N ASP A 83 -3.89 -7.76 -11.25
CA ASP A 83 -3.95 -7.15 -9.92
C ASP A 83 -4.93 -5.97 -9.89
N MET A 84 -4.86 -5.10 -10.91
CA MET A 84 -5.81 -3.99 -11.05
C MET A 84 -7.25 -4.47 -11.13
N ALA A 85 -7.51 -5.50 -11.94
CA ALA A 85 -8.84 -6.07 -12.10
C ALA A 85 -9.38 -6.60 -10.76
N ALA A 86 -8.54 -7.34 -10.02
CA ALA A 86 -8.90 -7.85 -8.70
C ALA A 86 -9.20 -6.72 -7.70
N ARG A 87 -8.33 -5.71 -7.62
CA ARG A 87 -8.50 -4.56 -6.71
C ARG A 87 -9.73 -3.70 -7.05
N ALA A 88 -10.06 -3.59 -8.33
CA ALA A 88 -11.21 -2.81 -8.79
C ALA A 88 -12.53 -3.62 -8.86
N GLY A 89 -12.50 -4.91 -8.60
CA GLY A 89 -13.67 -5.77 -8.67
C GLY A 89 -14.24 -5.93 -10.09
N ILE A 90 -13.39 -5.83 -11.13
CA ILE A 90 -13.78 -6.00 -12.54
C ILE A 90 -13.00 -7.15 -13.19
N SER A 91 -13.44 -7.56 -14.39
CA SER A 91 -12.72 -8.62 -15.10
C SER A 91 -11.40 -8.13 -15.71
N ARG A 92 -10.42 -9.05 -15.84
CA ARG A 92 -9.16 -8.75 -16.54
C ARG A 92 -9.40 -8.31 -18.00
N ALA A 93 -10.41 -8.85 -18.66
CA ALA A 93 -10.79 -8.44 -20.00
C ALA A 93 -11.24 -6.97 -20.03
N ALA A 94 -12.08 -6.54 -19.07
CA ALA A 94 -12.48 -5.16 -18.95
C ALA A 94 -11.27 -4.23 -18.71
N MET A 95 -10.35 -4.61 -17.83
CA MET A 95 -9.13 -3.85 -17.59
C MET A 95 -8.26 -3.74 -18.84
N SER A 96 -8.13 -4.83 -19.61
CA SER A 96 -7.40 -4.82 -20.89
C SER A 96 -8.01 -3.85 -21.92
N HIS A 97 -9.33 -3.70 -21.94
CA HIS A 97 -10.01 -2.73 -22.82
C HIS A 97 -9.67 -1.28 -22.44
N TYR A 98 -9.52 -0.95 -21.16
CA TYR A 98 -9.06 0.37 -20.73
C TYR A 98 -7.61 0.62 -21.18
N PHE A 99 -6.72 -0.32 -20.94
CA PHE A 99 -5.32 -0.23 -21.36
C PHE A 99 -5.16 -0.08 -22.88
N LYS A 100 -5.91 -0.82 -23.66
CA LYS A 100 -5.89 -0.75 -25.14
C LYS A 100 -6.56 0.50 -25.72
N GLY A 101 -7.16 1.35 -24.88
CA GLY A 101 -7.86 2.56 -25.29
C GLY A 101 -9.20 2.31 -26.01
N THR A 102 -9.70 1.07 -26.00
CA THR A 102 -11.02 0.74 -26.58
C THR A 102 -12.17 1.16 -25.67
N ARG A 103 -11.87 1.39 -24.40
CA ARG A 103 -12.78 1.96 -23.38
C ARG A 103 -12.02 2.97 -22.53
N GLY A 104 -12.62 4.14 -22.33
CA GLY A 104 -11.98 5.23 -21.59
C GLY A 104 -10.88 5.93 -22.40
N LYS A 105 -10.55 7.14 -22.01
CA LYS A 105 -9.44 7.93 -22.57
C LYS A 105 -8.37 8.13 -21.51
N ASP A 106 -7.16 8.40 -21.97
CA ASP A 106 -6.04 8.80 -21.13
C ASP A 106 -5.71 7.82 -19.99
N PHE A 107 -5.85 6.49 -20.26
CA PHE A 107 -5.42 5.47 -19.30
C PHE A 107 -3.91 5.61 -19.04
N PRO A 108 -3.47 5.54 -17.77
CA PRO A 108 -2.05 5.72 -17.42
C PRO A 108 -1.11 4.77 -18.17
N ALA A 109 0.09 5.25 -18.49
CA ALA A 109 1.14 4.42 -19.05
C ALA A 109 1.78 3.53 -17.95
N PRO A 110 2.29 2.34 -18.31
CA PRO A 110 3.03 1.52 -17.37
C PRO A 110 4.35 2.18 -16.95
N VAL A 111 4.78 1.92 -15.72
CA VAL A 111 5.98 2.53 -15.11
C VAL A 111 7.14 1.54 -14.99
N ALA A 112 6.89 0.24 -15.11
CA ALA A 112 7.92 -0.80 -15.05
C ALA A 112 7.62 -1.91 -16.05
N LYS A 113 8.65 -2.67 -16.44
CA LYS A 113 8.56 -3.74 -17.46
C LYS A 113 7.88 -3.29 -18.75
N VAL A 114 8.10 -2.04 -19.18
CA VAL A 114 7.37 -1.39 -20.27
C VAL A 114 7.52 -2.14 -21.61
N THR A 115 8.64 -2.81 -21.83
CA THR A 115 8.92 -3.58 -23.04
C THR A 115 8.54 -5.05 -22.95
N SER A 116 8.00 -5.50 -21.81
CA SER A 116 7.58 -6.89 -21.60
C SER A 116 6.10 -7.11 -21.94
N GLU A 117 5.72 -8.38 -22.11
CA GLU A 117 4.31 -8.77 -22.28
C GLU A 117 3.48 -8.59 -21.00
N SER A 118 4.14 -8.35 -19.86
CA SER A 118 3.52 -8.16 -18.55
C SER A 118 4.01 -6.87 -17.90
N PRO A 119 3.69 -5.71 -18.47
CA PRO A 119 4.07 -4.42 -17.89
C PRO A 119 3.39 -4.19 -16.54
N LEU A 120 3.96 -3.28 -15.75
CA LEU A 120 3.45 -2.92 -14.42
C LEU A 120 3.15 -1.42 -14.35
N TRP A 121 2.10 -1.10 -13.62
CA TRP A 121 1.61 0.26 -13.39
C TRP A 121 1.75 0.66 -11.91
N ASP A 122 1.85 1.95 -11.67
CA ASP A 122 1.65 2.52 -10.34
C ASP A 122 0.15 2.51 -9.99
N TRP A 123 -0.20 1.76 -8.93
CA TRP A 123 -1.60 1.59 -8.53
C TRP A 123 -2.28 2.91 -8.15
N ALA A 124 -1.60 3.81 -7.45
CA ALA A 124 -2.20 5.08 -7.05
C ALA A 124 -2.59 5.93 -8.26
N THR A 125 -1.76 5.94 -9.31
CA THR A 125 -2.06 6.63 -10.56
C THR A 125 -3.26 6.02 -11.28
N VAL A 126 -3.32 4.69 -11.36
CA VAL A 126 -4.46 3.96 -11.94
C VAL A 126 -5.73 4.17 -11.13
N ALA A 127 -5.65 4.07 -9.80
CA ALA A 127 -6.78 4.28 -8.89
C ALA A 127 -7.39 5.69 -9.05
N ARG A 128 -6.54 6.72 -9.19
CA ARG A 128 -7.00 8.09 -9.47
C ARG A 128 -7.73 8.18 -10.81
N TRP A 129 -7.18 7.54 -11.86
CA TRP A 129 -7.84 7.50 -13.16
C TRP A 129 -9.19 6.77 -13.07
N MET A 130 -9.23 5.63 -12.39
CA MET A 130 -10.46 4.85 -12.20
C MET A 130 -11.51 5.61 -11.40
N PHE A 131 -11.11 6.35 -10.37
CA PHE A 131 -12.01 7.22 -9.63
C PHE A 131 -12.63 8.29 -10.54
N LYS A 132 -11.82 8.99 -11.33
CA LYS A 132 -12.30 10.02 -12.28
C LYS A 132 -13.25 9.47 -13.36
N ASN A 133 -13.13 8.19 -13.68
CA ASN A 133 -13.98 7.49 -14.63
C ASN A 133 -15.11 6.69 -13.95
N GLU A 134 -15.41 6.93 -12.68
CA GLU A 134 -16.48 6.30 -11.89
C GLU A 134 -16.36 4.76 -11.83
N LYS A 135 -15.13 4.22 -11.81
CA LYS A 135 -14.83 2.78 -11.75
C LYS A 135 -14.28 2.33 -10.42
N LEU A 136 -13.92 3.27 -9.53
CA LEU A 136 -13.38 3.01 -8.21
C LEU A 136 -13.95 4.04 -7.23
N GLY A 137 -14.21 3.61 -5.99
CA GLY A 137 -14.64 4.50 -4.94
C GLY A 137 -13.55 5.47 -4.48
N ARG A 138 -13.94 6.61 -3.93
CA ARG A 138 -13.04 7.64 -3.42
C ARG A 138 -12.09 7.11 -2.33
N GLU A 139 -12.61 6.32 -1.40
CA GLU A 139 -11.84 5.74 -0.30
C GLU A 139 -10.68 4.89 -0.82
N ALA A 140 -10.94 3.99 -1.77
CA ALA A 140 -9.91 3.15 -2.37
C ALA A 140 -8.83 3.95 -3.13
N ALA A 141 -9.20 5.08 -3.75
CA ALA A 141 -8.23 5.96 -4.39
C ALA A 141 -7.34 6.68 -3.36
N ILE A 142 -7.89 7.09 -2.21
CA ILE A 142 -7.14 7.67 -1.10
C ILE A 142 -6.20 6.63 -0.49
N GLU A 143 -6.67 5.42 -0.21
CA GLU A 143 -5.87 4.33 0.34
C GLU A 143 -4.66 4.01 -0.55
N ALA A 144 -4.86 3.92 -1.87
CA ALA A 144 -3.78 3.72 -2.82
C ALA A 144 -2.71 4.82 -2.74
N GLU A 145 -3.12 6.08 -2.62
CA GLU A 145 -2.21 7.22 -2.48
C GLU A 145 -1.46 7.19 -1.13
N ILE A 146 -2.13 6.82 -0.03
CA ILE A 146 -1.49 6.73 1.29
C ILE A 146 -0.41 5.65 1.31
N VAL A 147 -0.67 4.47 0.76
CA VAL A 147 0.33 3.40 0.64
C VAL A 147 1.53 3.86 -0.21
N ARG A 148 1.29 4.53 -1.33
CA ARG A 148 2.35 5.10 -2.16
C ARG A 148 3.20 6.09 -1.37
N GLN A 149 2.58 7.02 -0.64
CA GLN A 149 3.29 8.02 0.16
C GLN A 149 4.08 7.40 1.33
N ALA A 150 3.53 6.35 1.96
CA ALA A 150 4.25 5.61 2.99
C ALA A 150 5.54 4.99 2.41
N ASN A 151 5.44 4.36 1.25
CA ASN A 151 6.59 3.74 0.58
C ASN A 151 7.63 4.79 0.14
N GLU A 152 7.22 5.93 -0.40
CA GLU A 152 8.13 7.04 -0.73
C GLU A 152 8.85 7.57 0.51
N ALA A 153 8.14 7.70 1.65
CA ALA A 153 8.72 8.13 2.90
C ALA A 153 9.75 7.14 3.46
N ILE A 154 9.44 5.83 3.38
CA ILE A 154 10.36 4.75 3.77
C ILE A 154 11.62 4.79 2.90
N TYR A 155 11.47 4.84 1.59
CA TYR A 155 12.59 4.94 0.65
C TYR A 155 13.46 6.18 0.86
N GLY A 156 12.83 7.31 1.19
CA GLY A 156 13.50 8.57 1.47
C GLY A 156 14.14 8.64 2.87
N GLY A 157 14.03 7.58 3.69
CA GLY A 157 14.58 7.54 5.05
C GLY A 157 13.92 8.56 5.99
N GLN A 158 12.68 8.94 5.75
CA GLN A 158 11.98 9.92 6.58
C GLN A 158 11.60 9.31 7.94
N ILE A 159 11.80 10.12 8.99
CA ILE A 159 11.51 9.72 10.37
C ILE A 159 10.04 9.99 10.69
N ASP A 160 9.55 11.18 10.42
CA ASP A 160 8.15 11.59 10.68
C ASP A 160 7.23 11.22 9.49
N ILE A 161 6.87 9.95 9.44
CA ILE A 161 5.94 9.43 8.43
C ILE A 161 4.51 9.87 8.75
N ALA A 162 4.12 9.90 10.03
CA ALA A 162 2.76 10.22 10.45
C ALA A 162 2.29 11.59 9.94
N SER A 163 3.06 12.64 10.19
CA SER A 163 2.73 14.00 9.73
C SER A 163 2.64 14.08 8.21
N ARG A 164 3.54 13.40 7.49
CA ARG A 164 3.51 13.36 6.03
C ARG A 164 2.24 12.70 5.51
N LEU A 165 1.86 11.53 6.04
CA LEU A 165 0.68 10.80 5.58
C LEU A 165 -0.61 11.57 5.85
N LYS A 166 -0.77 12.15 7.05
CA LYS A 166 -1.92 13.00 7.39
C LYS A 166 -2.07 14.19 6.46
N LYS A 167 -0.97 14.91 6.21
CA LYS A 167 -0.96 16.03 5.29
C LYS A 167 -1.38 15.59 3.89
N ARG A 168 -0.80 14.51 3.37
CA ARG A 168 -1.10 14.02 2.03
C ARG A 168 -2.54 13.51 1.90
N ALA A 169 -3.06 12.80 2.90
CA ALA A 169 -4.45 12.35 2.92
C ALA A 169 -5.43 13.52 2.78
N ALA A 170 -5.23 14.59 3.55
CA ALA A 170 -6.06 15.79 3.49
C ALA A 170 -5.97 16.50 2.13
N GLU A 171 -4.76 16.71 1.60
CA GLU A 171 -4.54 17.34 0.31
C GLU A 171 -5.15 16.52 -0.83
N TYR A 172 -4.90 15.23 -0.87
CA TYR A 172 -5.41 14.35 -1.93
C TYR A 172 -6.93 14.20 -1.87
N SER A 173 -7.49 14.13 -0.69
CA SER A 173 -8.93 14.14 -0.49
C SER A 173 -9.59 15.40 -1.07
N ALA A 174 -8.96 16.57 -0.90
CA ALA A 174 -9.42 17.82 -1.50
C ALA A 174 -9.25 17.83 -3.03
N GLU A 175 -8.12 17.32 -3.55
CA GLU A 175 -7.90 17.17 -4.99
C GLU A 175 -8.96 16.31 -5.68
N LEU A 176 -9.39 15.21 -5.03
CA LEU A 176 -10.44 14.33 -5.57
C LEU A 176 -11.83 14.97 -5.53
N GLN A 177 -12.08 15.92 -4.62
CA GLN A 177 -13.34 16.66 -4.59
C GLN A 177 -13.45 17.69 -5.72
N ALA A 178 -12.31 18.22 -6.17
CA ALA A 178 -12.23 19.25 -7.19
C ALA A 178 -12.12 18.67 -8.63
N ALA A 179 -12.00 17.36 -8.78
CA ALA A 179 -11.76 16.66 -10.04
C ALA A 179 -13.02 16.10 -10.66
#